data_263c7faab3d78f1bdf523253d176fe96
#
_entry.id   263c7faab3d78f1bdf523253d176fe96
#
_cell.length_a   1.000
_cell.length_b   1.000
_cell.length_c   1.000
_cell.angle_alpha   90.00
_cell.angle_beta   90.00
_cell.angle_gamma   90.00
#
_symmetry.space_group_name_H-M   'P 1'
#
loop_
_entity.id
_entity.type
_entity.pdbx_description
1 polymer ?
#
loop_
_entity_poly.entity_id
_entity_poly.type
_entity_poly.pdbx_seq_one_letter_code
_entity_poly.pdbx_strand_id
1 'polypeptide(L)'
;MQICVYGAGAIGGLIAARLSASGPPVSVIARGDTLQAIQQNGITLSENGETHCYPVTAVSGPDKLGVQDLIVIAVKQPSMNQIIKQLKPLIGEHTRVLLAMNGVPWWFFDGLPGVLSDSILTSIDPQGDLREYIPSRQVIGCVVHLAATVLSPGVIKLNMGNNLIIGEPCGMPSEPTLQLGKCLKKAGFNVEISQKIQQDIWYKLLGNMTINPVSALTRATADCILDDPLVNQFCCRAMSEALEIGNAIGCVVTQTPEERNATTRKLGAFKTSMLQDIEAGRPLEHEALIGVVYEIAEKLGRDTPYIAALYGLIRQLDKSQQRTA
;
A
#
# COMPACT_ATOMS: atom_id res chain seq x y z
N MET A 1 3.22 -15.27 19.30
CA MET A 1 2.45 -14.47 18.31
C MET A 1 2.46 -15.24 16.99
N GLN A 2 1.30 -15.69 16.54
CA GLN A 2 1.08 -16.35 15.24
C GLN A 2 0.91 -15.27 14.18
N ILE A 3 1.73 -15.30 13.13
CA ILE A 3 1.72 -14.26 12.08
C ILE A 3 1.39 -14.89 10.75
N CYS A 4 0.40 -14.33 10.06
CA CYS A 4 0.09 -14.66 8.66
C CYS A 4 0.37 -13.46 7.77
N VAL A 5 1.18 -13.64 6.72
CA VAL A 5 1.34 -12.66 5.65
C VAL A 5 0.50 -13.10 4.45
N TYR A 6 -0.52 -12.33 4.12
CA TYR A 6 -1.36 -12.55 2.94
C TYR A 6 -0.80 -11.79 1.75
N GLY A 7 -0.23 -12.54 0.80
CA GLY A 7 0.41 -11.99 -0.41
C GLY A 7 1.94 -12.02 -0.31
N ALA A 8 2.56 -12.98 -0.99
CA ALA A 8 4.02 -13.16 -1.07
C ALA A 8 4.65 -12.39 -2.24
N GLY A 9 4.16 -11.16 -2.49
CA GLY A 9 4.78 -10.22 -3.43
C GLY A 9 6.04 -9.57 -2.85
N ALA A 10 6.53 -8.53 -3.50
CA ALA A 10 7.76 -7.84 -3.09
C ALA A 10 7.72 -7.36 -1.63
N ILE A 11 6.65 -6.67 -1.23
CA ILE A 11 6.50 -6.13 0.12
C ILE A 11 6.17 -7.23 1.13
N GLY A 12 5.18 -8.07 0.85
CA GLY A 12 4.79 -9.13 1.77
C GLY A 12 5.88 -10.18 1.96
N GLY A 13 6.59 -10.56 0.88
CA GLY A 13 7.72 -11.48 0.97
C GLY A 13 8.88 -10.90 1.80
N LEU A 14 9.21 -9.61 1.61
CA LEU A 14 10.21 -8.93 2.45
C LEU A 14 9.82 -8.93 3.93
N ILE A 15 8.57 -8.55 4.24
CA ILE A 15 8.07 -8.51 5.62
C ILE A 15 8.09 -9.92 6.23
N ALA A 16 7.62 -10.94 5.49
CA ALA A 16 7.60 -12.32 5.96
C ALA A 16 9.01 -12.86 6.25
N ALA A 17 9.96 -12.64 5.34
CA ALA A 17 11.35 -13.07 5.51
C ALA A 17 11.97 -12.47 6.77
N ARG A 18 11.88 -11.16 6.94
CA ARG A 18 12.48 -10.48 8.10
C ARG A 18 11.78 -10.81 9.42
N LEU A 19 10.46 -10.95 9.42
CA LEU A 19 9.74 -11.41 10.61
C LEU A 19 10.14 -12.83 11.00
N SER A 20 10.27 -13.75 10.03
CA SER A 20 10.76 -15.12 10.28
C SER A 20 12.17 -15.10 10.88
N ALA A 21 13.07 -14.27 10.34
CA ALA A 21 14.43 -14.10 10.90
C ALA A 21 14.45 -13.60 12.36
N SER A 22 13.44 -12.85 12.77
CA SER A 22 13.35 -12.28 14.13
C SER A 22 12.80 -13.24 15.18
N GLY A 23 12.30 -14.43 14.78
CA GLY A 23 11.98 -15.56 15.64
C GLY A 23 10.52 -15.99 15.74
N PRO A 24 9.46 -15.18 15.49
CA PRO A 24 8.10 -15.69 15.53
C PRO A 24 7.81 -16.64 14.36
N PRO A 25 6.90 -17.64 14.54
CA PRO A 25 6.43 -18.44 13.42
C PRO A 25 5.64 -17.59 12.44
N VAL A 26 6.05 -17.63 11.16
CA VAL A 26 5.40 -16.89 10.07
C VAL A 26 4.81 -17.85 9.06
N SER A 27 3.52 -17.67 8.79
CA SER A 27 2.83 -18.33 7.69
C SER A 27 2.63 -17.34 6.55
N VAL A 28 2.67 -17.85 5.31
CA VAL A 28 2.49 -17.02 4.10
C VAL A 28 1.43 -17.64 3.23
N ILE A 29 0.45 -16.84 2.80
CA ILE A 29 -0.53 -17.26 1.80
C ILE A 29 -0.05 -16.81 0.43
N ALA A 30 0.19 -17.79 -0.45
CA ALA A 30 0.67 -17.59 -1.81
C ALA A 30 -0.06 -18.50 -2.79
N ARG A 31 0.13 -18.29 -4.11
CA ARG A 31 -0.51 -19.07 -5.18
C ARG A 31 0.51 -19.46 -6.25
N GLY A 32 0.16 -20.46 -7.06
CA GLY A 32 0.93 -20.88 -8.22
C GLY A 32 2.41 -21.15 -7.92
N ASP A 33 3.27 -20.72 -8.82
CA ASP A 33 4.73 -20.96 -8.75
C ASP A 33 5.36 -20.33 -7.49
N THR A 34 4.83 -19.21 -7.01
CA THR A 34 5.31 -18.57 -5.77
C THR A 34 5.06 -19.47 -4.55
N LEU A 35 3.89 -20.10 -4.47
CA LEU A 35 3.58 -21.05 -3.40
C LEU A 35 4.56 -22.24 -3.43
N GLN A 36 4.73 -22.86 -4.60
CA GLN A 36 5.61 -24.03 -4.76
C GLN A 36 7.06 -23.68 -4.41
N ALA A 37 7.57 -22.56 -4.91
CA ALA A 37 8.92 -22.11 -4.63
C ALA A 37 9.16 -21.87 -3.12
N ILE A 38 8.21 -21.21 -2.44
CA ILE A 38 8.35 -20.94 -1.00
C ILE A 38 8.22 -22.23 -0.17
N GLN A 39 7.36 -23.16 -0.57
CA GLN A 39 7.24 -24.46 0.11
C GLN A 39 8.53 -25.29 0.04
N GLN A 40 9.24 -25.19 -1.09
CA GLN A 40 10.48 -25.94 -1.30
C GLN A 40 11.70 -25.27 -0.65
N ASN A 41 11.80 -23.94 -0.76
CA ASN A 41 13.03 -23.21 -0.49
C ASN A 41 12.90 -22.13 0.59
N GLY A 42 11.69 -21.88 1.14
CA GLY A 42 11.45 -20.68 1.95
C GLY A 42 11.45 -19.41 1.11
N ILE A 43 11.56 -18.25 1.75
CA ILE A 43 11.69 -16.96 1.07
C ILE A 43 13.16 -16.56 1.01
N THR A 44 13.66 -16.34 -0.19
CA THR A 44 15.02 -15.82 -0.40
C THR A 44 14.96 -14.28 -0.48
N LEU A 45 15.72 -13.61 0.39
CA LEU A 45 15.85 -12.16 0.43
C LEU A 45 17.27 -11.74 0.10
N SER A 46 17.41 -10.88 -0.90
CA SER A 46 18.65 -10.22 -1.26
C SER A 46 18.60 -8.77 -0.82
N GLU A 47 19.52 -8.39 0.08
CA GLU A 47 19.66 -7.03 0.60
C GLU A 47 21.11 -6.75 1.00
N ASN A 48 21.56 -5.50 0.83
CA ASN A 48 22.94 -5.06 1.17
C ASN A 48 24.07 -5.91 0.53
N GLY A 49 23.80 -6.52 -0.63
CA GLY A 49 24.77 -7.39 -1.31
C GLY A 49 24.81 -8.83 -0.79
N GLU A 50 24.03 -9.15 0.23
CA GLU A 50 23.90 -10.49 0.78
C GLU A 50 22.56 -11.13 0.37
N THR A 51 22.53 -12.46 0.36
CA THR A 51 21.32 -13.22 0.03
C THR A 51 21.13 -14.34 1.05
N HIS A 52 20.00 -14.33 1.73
CA HIS A 52 19.64 -15.30 2.74
C HIS A 52 18.30 -15.94 2.47
N CYS A 53 18.15 -17.19 2.88
CA CYS A 53 16.90 -17.93 2.81
C CYS A 53 16.27 -18.01 4.20
N TYR A 54 14.98 -17.71 4.27
CA TYR A 54 14.20 -17.67 5.51
C TYR A 54 13.08 -18.70 5.46
N PRO A 55 13.01 -19.62 6.43
CA PRO A 55 11.95 -20.62 6.48
C PRO A 55 10.63 -19.96 6.88
N VAL A 56 9.58 -20.28 6.13
CA VAL A 56 8.19 -19.88 6.42
C VAL A 56 7.25 -21.02 6.07
N THR A 57 6.09 -21.07 6.72
CA THR A 57 5.02 -22.02 6.35
C THR A 57 4.20 -21.44 5.22
N ALA A 58 4.33 -21.95 3.99
CA ALA A 58 3.55 -21.48 2.86
C ALA A 58 2.32 -22.35 2.60
N VAL A 59 1.15 -21.70 2.50
CA VAL A 59 -0.15 -22.35 2.26
C VAL A 59 -0.90 -21.67 1.11
N SER A 60 -1.83 -22.42 0.49
CA SER A 60 -2.63 -21.93 -0.64
C SER A 60 -3.83 -21.05 -0.24
N GLY A 61 -4.27 -21.15 1.00
CA GLY A 61 -5.44 -20.42 1.47
C GLY A 61 -5.56 -20.35 2.98
N PRO A 62 -6.42 -19.46 3.47
CA PRO A 62 -6.63 -19.20 4.90
C PRO A 62 -7.19 -20.41 5.67
N ASP A 63 -7.92 -21.28 4.99
CA ASP A 63 -8.52 -22.51 5.54
C ASP A 63 -7.49 -23.50 6.11
N LYS A 64 -6.23 -23.36 5.72
CA LYS A 64 -5.10 -24.16 6.20
C LYS A 64 -4.52 -23.65 7.51
N LEU A 65 -4.94 -22.48 7.96
CA LEU A 65 -4.44 -21.80 9.16
C LEU A 65 -5.61 -21.55 10.12
N GLY A 66 -5.34 -21.55 11.41
CA GLY A 66 -6.29 -21.09 12.43
C GLY A 66 -6.21 -19.58 12.64
N VAL A 67 -6.90 -19.10 13.68
CA VAL A 67 -6.89 -17.69 14.09
C VAL A 67 -5.45 -17.21 14.31
N GLN A 68 -5.15 -16.03 13.80
CA GLN A 68 -3.85 -15.40 13.87
C GLN A 68 -3.84 -14.22 14.85
N ASP A 69 -2.72 -13.97 15.49
CA ASP A 69 -2.54 -12.76 16.31
C ASP A 69 -2.34 -11.53 15.42
N LEU A 70 -1.60 -11.71 14.31
CA LEU A 70 -1.33 -10.68 13.33
C LEU A 70 -1.55 -11.21 11.91
N ILE A 71 -2.31 -10.46 11.13
CA ILE A 71 -2.41 -10.65 9.68
C ILE A 71 -1.76 -9.43 9.00
N VAL A 72 -0.74 -9.67 8.19
CA VAL A 72 -0.16 -8.64 7.31
C VAL A 72 -0.77 -8.79 5.93
N ILE A 73 -1.53 -7.81 5.49
CA ILE A 73 -2.11 -7.80 4.14
C ILE A 73 -1.20 -6.98 3.23
N ALA A 74 -0.59 -7.66 2.25
CA ALA A 74 0.33 -7.08 1.28
C ALA A 74 -0.05 -7.49 -0.16
N VAL A 75 -1.34 -7.48 -0.44
CA VAL A 75 -1.88 -7.66 -1.79
C VAL A 75 -2.18 -6.31 -2.43
N LYS A 76 -2.42 -6.30 -3.73
CA LYS A 76 -2.90 -5.10 -4.41
C LYS A 76 -4.37 -4.85 -4.13
N GLN A 77 -4.77 -3.57 -4.11
CA GLN A 77 -6.14 -3.16 -3.81
C GLN A 77 -7.20 -3.90 -4.63
N PRO A 78 -7.08 -4.11 -5.96
CA PRO A 78 -8.08 -4.87 -6.71
C PRO A 78 -8.33 -6.30 -6.21
N SER A 79 -7.33 -6.89 -5.53
CA SER A 79 -7.46 -8.23 -4.95
C SER A 79 -8.16 -8.25 -3.59
N MET A 80 -8.23 -7.12 -2.88
CA MET A 80 -8.82 -7.07 -1.52
C MET A 80 -10.25 -7.55 -1.50
N ASN A 81 -11.10 -7.04 -2.38
CA ASN A 81 -12.52 -7.42 -2.45
C ASN A 81 -12.73 -8.90 -2.79
N GLN A 82 -11.73 -9.54 -3.42
CA GLN A 82 -11.78 -10.97 -3.75
C GLN A 82 -11.41 -11.86 -2.56
N ILE A 83 -10.49 -11.40 -1.69
CA ILE A 83 -9.94 -12.21 -0.60
C ILE A 83 -10.65 -11.97 0.73
N ILE A 84 -11.34 -10.84 0.89
CA ILE A 84 -11.85 -10.41 2.20
C ILE A 84 -12.70 -11.47 2.90
N LYS A 85 -13.61 -12.11 2.18
CA LYS A 85 -14.49 -13.17 2.72
C LYS A 85 -13.72 -14.43 3.10
N GLN A 86 -12.56 -14.65 2.47
CA GLN A 86 -11.69 -15.77 2.74
C GLN A 86 -10.86 -15.58 4.03
N LEU A 87 -10.72 -14.35 4.53
CA LEU A 87 -9.93 -14.05 5.74
C LEU A 87 -10.62 -14.51 7.03
N LYS A 88 -11.92 -14.79 7.00
CA LYS A 88 -12.72 -15.15 8.19
C LYS A 88 -12.07 -16.20 9.10
N PRO A 89 -11.47 -17.31 8.61
CA PRO A 89 -10.82 -18.30 9.46
C PRO A 89 -9.60 -17.78 10.23
N LEU A 90 -8.98 -16.69 9.75
CA LEU A 90 -7.79 -16.10 10.37
C LEU A 90 -8.12 -15.06 11.43
N ILE A 91 -9.33 -14.49 11.40
CA ILE A 91 -9.73 -13.35 12.21
C ILE A 91 -10.44 -13.81 13.46
N GLY A 92 -9.87 -13.49 14.62
CA GLY A 92 -10.50 -13.61 15.93
C GLY A 92 -10.67 -12.25 16.60
N GLU A 93 -11.18 -12.24 17.82
CA GLU A 93 -11.47 -11.01 18.58
C GLU A 93 -10.21 -10.13 18.78
N HIS A 94 -9.07 -10.76 19.01
CA HIS A 94 -7.79 -10.07 19.30
C HIS A 94 -6.86 -9.94 18.09
N THR A 95 -7.27 -10.45 16.94
CA THR A 95 -6.49 -10.36 15.70
C THR A 95 -6.26 -8.89 15.34
N ARG A 96 -5.01 -8.53 15.01
CA ARG A 96 -4.66 -7.25 14.40
C ARG A 96 -4.34 -7.44 12.93
N VAL A 97 -4.75 -6.48 12.11
CA VAL A 97 -4.55 -6.52 10.66
C VAL A 97 -3.69 -5.33 10.25
N LEU A 98 -2.43 -5.60 9.87
CA LEU A 98 -1.51 -4.61 9.33
C LEU A 98 -1.70 -4.50 7.82
N LEU A 99 -2.05 -3.32 7.33
CA LEU A 99 -2.31 -3.08 5.90
C LEU A 99 -1.08 -2.46 5.23
N ALA A 100 -0.19 -3.30 4.71
CA ALA A 100 1.01 -2.90 3.97
C ALA A 100 0.68 -2.66 2.49
N MET A 101 -0.27 -1.77 2.21
CA MET A 101 -0.81 -1.45 0.90
C MET A 101 -0.65 0.04 0.58
N ASN A 102 -0.64 0.39 -0.70
CA ASN A 102 -0.64 1.78 -1.15
C ASN A 102 -2.07 2.33 -1.29
N GLY A 103 -2.18 3.65 -1.29
CA GLY A 103 -3.44 4.35 -1.52
C GLY A 103 -4.26 4.57 -0.24
N VAL A 104 -5.46 5.10 -0.44
CA VAL A 104 -6.41 5.37 0.65
C VAL A 104 -7.18 4.09 0.97
N PRO A 105 -7.19 3.63 2.23
CA PRO A 105 -7.91 2.43 2.63
C PRO A 105 -9.39 2.74 2.97
N TRP A 106 -10.22 1.69 3.06
CA TRP A 106 -11.66 1.80 3.37
C TRP A 106 -11.97 2.47 4.72
N TRP A 107 -11.07 2.32 5.70
CA TRP A 107 -11.21 2.86 7.06
C TRP A 107 -10.70 4.30 7.21
N PHE A 108 -10.30 4.93 6.13
CA PHE A 108 -9.58 6.21 6.15
C PHE A 108 -10.31 7.30 6.93
N PHE A 109 -11.63 7.34 6.85
CA PHE A 109 -12.45 8.31 7.58
C PHE A 109 -12.89 7.82 8.96
N ASP A 110 -12.55 6.60 9.36
CA ASP A 110 -12.87 6.11 10.70
C ASP A 110 -11.95 6.78 11.73
N GLY A 111 -12.56 7.49 12.68
CA GLY A 111 -11.82 8.27 13.68
C GLY A 111 -11.18 9.57 13.18
N LEU A 112 -11.35 9.92 11.91
CA LEU A 112 -10.94 11.21 11.37
C LEU A 112 -12.11 12.22 11.53
N PRO A 113 -11.96 13.26 12.36
CA PRO A 113 -13.03 14.23 12.55
C PRO A 113 -13.21 15.11 11.31
N GLY A 114 -14.43 15.48 10.99
CA GLY A 114 -14.74 16.40 9.88
C GLY A 114 -16.02 16.05 9.15
N VAL A 115 -16.25 16.72 8.04
CA VAL A 115 -17.50 16.61 7.25
C VAL A 115 -17.69 15.25 6.59
N LEU A 116 -16.62 14.46 6.44
CA LEU A 116 -16.64 13.10 5.89
C LEU A 116 -16.39 12.03 6.95
N SER A 117 -16.53 12.35 8.25
CA SER A 117 -16.38 11.35 9.32
C SER A 117 -17.25 10.13 9.03
N ASP A 118 -16.67 8.94 9.20
CA ASP A 118 -17.32 7.64 8.97
C ASP A 118 -17.87 7.41 7.55
N SER A 119 -17.50 8.26 6.59
CA SER A 119 -17.93 8.12 5.19
C SER A 119 -17.38 6.85 4.55
N ILE A 120 -18.22 6.20 3.75
CA ILE A 120 -17.83 5.04 2.94
C ILE A 120 -17.21 5.51 1.63
N LEU A 121 -16.07 4.91 1.28
CA LEU A 121 -15.37 5.11 0.00
C LEU A 121 -15.76 3.99 -0.96
N THR A 122 -16.69 4.28 -1.86
CA THR A 122 -17.26 3.28 -2.78
C THR A 122 -16.28 2.80 -3.84
N SER A 123 -15.28 3.63 -4.20
CA SER A 123 -14.17 3.24 -5.07
C SER A 123 -13.29 2.15 -4.44
N ILE A 124 -13.26 2.03 -3.11
CA ILE A 124 -12.41 1.09 -2.37
C ILE A 124 -13.23 -0.09 -1.83
N ASP A 125 -14.37 0.18 -1.23
CA ASP A 125 -15.25 -0.81 -0.61
C ASP A 125 -16.70 -0.65 -1.14
N PRO A 126 -16.93 -1.04 -2.41
CA PRO A 126 -18.21 -0.78 -3.08
C PRO A 126 -19.42 -1.48 -2.45
N GLN A 127 -19.19 -2.54 -1.68
CA GLN A 127 -20.23 -3.33 -1.04
C GLN A 127 -20.25 -3.22 0.49
N GLY A 128 -19.24 -2.56 1.08
CA GLY A 128 -19.06 -2.48 2.52
C GLY A 128 -18.44 -3.74 3.16
N ASP A 129 -18.08 -4.73 2.34
CA ASP A 129 -17.53 -6.01 2.80
C ASP A 129 -16.22 -5.81 3.60
N LEU A 130 -15.34 -4.89 3.16
CA LEU A 130 -14.04 -4.67 3.84
C LEU A 130 -14.25 -4.18 5.27
N ARG A 131 -15.16 -3.24 5.47
CA ARG A 131 -15.52 -2.69 6.78
C ARG A 131 -16.22 -3.71 7.66
N GLU A 132 -17.07 -4.56 7.08
CA GLU A 132 -17.79 -5.62 7.80
C GLU A 132 -16.84 -6.70 8.34
N TYR A 133 -15.94 -7.21 7.48
CA TYR A 133 -15.05 -8.31 7.85
C TYR A 133 -13.83 -7.88 8.66
N ILE A 134 -13.35 -6.64 8.46
CA ILE A 134 -12.20 -6.08 9.20
C ILE A 134 -12.60 -4.70 9.73
N PRO A 135 -13.23 -4.65 10.90
CA PRO A 135 -13.58 -3.37 11.53
C PRO A 135 -12.34 -2.57 11.91
N SER A 136 -12.42 -1.25 11.84
CA SER A 136 -11.28 -0.34 12.05
C SER A 136 -10.56 -0.53 13.39
N ARG A 137 -11.24 -1.00 14.43
CA ARG A 137 -10.62 -1.34 15.73
C ARG A 137 -9.58 -2.46 15.67
N GLN A 138 -9.61 -3.29 14.62
CA GLN A 138 -8.63 -4.36 14.38
C GLN A 138 -7.51 -3.92 13.43
N VAL A 139 -7.65 -2.77 12.79
CA VAL A 139 -6.73 -2.28 11.77
C VAL A 139 -5.54 -1.56 12.39
N ILE A 140 -4.37 -1.85 11.84
CA ILE A 140 -3.16 -1.03 11.96
C ILE A 140 -2.80 -0.59 10.53
N GLY A 141 -2.88 0.72 10.27
CA GLY A 141 -2.42 1.30 9.02
C GLY A 141 -0.90 1.20 8.91
N CYS A 142 -0.39 1.09 7.68
CA CYS A 142 1.03 1.03 7.43
C CYS A 142 1.42 1.81 6.18
N VAL A 143 2.22 2.84 6.34
CA VAL A 143 2.86 3.54 5.22
C VAL A 143 4.22 2.94 4.98
N VAL A 144 4.41 2.34 3.81
CA VAL A 144 5.63 1.62 3.43
C VAL A 144 6.56 2.55 2.65
N HIS A 145 7.68 2.96 3.24
CA HIS A 145 8.72 3.77 2.61
C HIS A 145 9.96 2.91 2.31
N LEU A 146 9.76 1.94 1.45
CA LEU A 146 10.80 1.09 0.88
C LEU A 146 10.37 0.61 -0.52
N ALA A 147 11.33 0.17 -1.31
CA ALA A 147 11.10 -0.42 -2.61
C ALA A 147 11.76 -1.81 -2.67
N ALA A 148 11.00 -2.80 -3.07
CA ALA A 148 11.46 -4.16 -3.28
C ALA A 148 10.92 -4.71 -4.60
N THR A 149 11.59 -5.72 -5.15
CA THR A 149 11.22 -6.36 -6.41
C THR A 149 11.23 -7.87 -6.24
N VAL A 150 10.30 -8.56 -6.88
CA VAL A 150 10.33 -10.02 -7.04
C VAL A 150 11.24 -10.33 -8.23
N LEU A 151 12.36 -11.01 -7.98
CA LEU A 151 13.30 -11.43 -9.04
C LEU A 151 12.82 -12.72 -9.71
N SER A 152 12.29 -13.65 -8.94
CA SER A 152 11.65 -14.89 -9.36
C SER A 152 10.71 -15.37 -8.24
N PRO A 153 9.84 -16.37 -8.47
CA PRO A 153 8.98 -16.90 -7.42
C PRO A 153 9.73 -17.20 -6.11
N GLY A 154 9.31 -16.60 -5.01
CA GLY A 154 9.94 -16.76 -3.69
C GLY A 154 11.26 -15.99 -3.48
N VAL A 155 11.77 -15.26 -4.50
CA VAL A 155 13.03 -14.51 -4.41
C VAL A 155 12.76 -13.01 -4.47
N ILE A 156 13.07 -12.31 -3.38
CA ILE A 156 12.82 -10.89 -3.19
C ILE A 156 14.15 -10.13 -3.12
N LYS A 157 14.21 -8.96 -3.75
CA LYS A 157 15.31 -8.01 -3.61
C LYS A 157 14.81 -6.71 -3.00
N LEU A 158 15.43 -6.29 -1.91
CA LEU A 158 15.27 -4.93 -1.39
C LEU A 158 16.12 -3.98 -2.24
N ASN A 159 15.48 -2.99 -2.86
CA ASN A 159 16.18 -2.03 -3.71
C ASN A 159 16.60 -0.79 -2.94
N MET A 160 15.69 -0.25 -2.11
CA MET A 160 15.96 0.96 -1.32
C MET A 160 14.96 1.15 -0.19
N GLY A 161 15.36 1.94 0.80
CA GLY A 161 14.52 2.32 1.94
C GLY A 161 14.39 1.19 2.96
N ASN A 162 13.87 1.54 4.14
CA ASN A 162 13.67 0.59 5.24
C ASN A 162 12.63 1.07 6.26
N ASN A 163 11.85 2.12 5.92
CA ASN A 163 10.99 2.76 6.90
C ASN A 163 9.55 2.29 6.77
N LEU A 164 8.93 2.01 7.89
CA LEU A 164 7.50 1.76 8.04
C LEU A 164 6.93 2.76 9.03
N ILE A 165 5.85 3.45 8.67
CA ILE A 165 5.06 4.24 9.61
C ILE A 165 3.81 3.43 9.88
N ILE A 166 3.54 3.11 11.16
CA ILE A 166 2.36 2.35 11.55
C ILE A 166 1.51 3.17 12.52
N GLY A 167 0.19 3.00 12.47
CA GLY A 167 -0.72 3.72 13.36
C GLY A 167 -2.14 3.21 13.26
N GLU A 168 -2.93 3.52 14.26
CA GLU A 168 -4.35 3.14 14.33
C GLU A 168 -5.26 4.25 13.77
N PRO A 169 -6.43 3.91 13.20
CA PRO A 169 -7.38 4.89 12.69
C PRO A 169 -7.81 5.95 13.74
N CYS A 170 -7.91 5.55 15.01
CA CYS A 170 -8.26 6.44 16.11
C CYS A 170 -7.11 7.36 16.58
N GLY A 171 -5.90 7.21 16.03
CA GLY A 171 -4.74 8.04 16.34
C GLY A 171 -3.97 7.67 17.62
N MET A 172 -4.61 7.03 18.60
CA MET A 172 -3.94 6.63 19.84
C MET A 172 -3.41 5.21 19.72
N PRO A 173 -2.06 5.00 19.82
CA PRO A 173 -1.50 3.68 19.69
C PRO A 173 -1.86 2.80 20.89
N SER A 174 -2.46 1.65 20.63
CA SER A 174 -2.73 0.61 21.63
C SER A 174 -1.48 -0.20 21.95
N GLU A 175 -1.51 -0.96 23.07
CA GLU A 175 -0.42 -1.85 23.42
C GLU A 175 -0.06 -2.86 22.29
N PRO A 176 -1.04 -3.49 21.58
CA PRO A 176 -0.74 -4.33 20.42
C PRO A 176 0.04 -3.61 19.32
N THR A 177 -0.27 -2.34 19.03
CA THR A 177 0.46 -1.55 18.03
C THR A 177 1.89 -1.23 18.50
N LEU A 178 2.08 -0.93 19.77
CA LEU A 178 3.41 -0.72 20.35
C LEU A 178 4.26 -2.01 20.31
N GLN A 179 3.65 -3.16 20.62
CA GLN A 179 4.30 -4.47 20.53
C GLN A 179 4.67 -4.84 19.09
N LEU A 180 3.76 -4.57 18.15
CA LEU A 180 4.05 -4.76 16.72
C LEU A 180 5.23 -3.89 16.27
N GLY A 181 5.27 -2.62 16.69
CA GLY A 181 6.39 -1.73 16.41
C GLY A 181 7.73 -2.28 16.91
N LYS A 182 7.75 -2.83 18.14
CA LYS A 182 8.95 -3.51 18.68
C LYS A 182 9.33 -4.75 17.86
N CYS A 183 8.33 -5.55 17.45
CA CYS A 183 8.53 -6.75 16.65
C CYS A 183 9.14 -6.41 15.27
N LEU A 184 8.58 -5.42 14.58
CA LEU A 184 9.07 -4.94 13.28
C LEU A 184 10.48 -4.32 13.40
N LYS A 185 10.77 -3.58 14.48
CA LYS A 185 12.14 -3.07 14.75
C LYS A 185 13.13 -4.21 14.93
N LYS A 186 12.76 -5.24 15.70
CA LYS A 186 13.60 -6.45 15.88
C LYS A 186 13.80 -7.18 14.54
N ALA A 187 12.83 -7.13 13.64
CA ALA A 187 12.92 -7.66 12.28
C ALA A 187 13.73 -6.77 11.31
N GLY A 188 14.39 -5.71 11.81
CA GLY A 188 15.31 -4.87 11.05
C GLY A 188 14.67 -3.70 10.30
N PHE A 189 13.40 -3.37 10.55
CA PHE A 189 12.76 -2.18 9.98
C PHE A 189 12.99 -0.95 10.87
N ASN A 190 13.11 0.22 10.23
CA ASN A 190 12.93 1.49 10.91
C ASN A 190 11.43 1.74 11.05
N VAL A 191 10.92 1.78 12.28
CA VAL A 191 9.49 1.89 12.54
C VAL A 191 9.19 3.16 13.32
N GLU A 192 8.30 3.97 12.75
CA GLU A 192 7.66 5.11 13.40
C GLU A 192 6.23 4.74 13.78
N ILE A 193 5.78 5.14 14.97
CA ILE A 193 4.41 4.97 15.42
C ILE A 193 3.70 6.31 15.30
N SER A 194 2.78 6.39 14.36
CA SER A 194 2.03 7.59 14.05
C SER A 194 0.79 7.72 14.91
N GLN A 195 0.51 8.95 15.32
CA GLN A 195 -0.77 9.36 15.89
C GLN A 195 -1.72 9.99 14.85
N LYS A 196 -1.27 10.10 13.61
CA LYS A 196 -2.01 10.71 12.50
C LYS A 196 -1.78 9.92 11.21
N ILE A 197 -2.02 8.63 11.27
CA ILE A 197 -1.73 7.71 10.16
C ILE A 197 -2.42 8.11 8.85
N GLN A 198 -3.61 8.71 8.92
CA GLN A 198 -4.32 9.23 7.74
C GLN A 198 -3.53 10.36 7.06
N GLN A 199 -2.93 11.25 7.85
CA GLN A 199 -2.08 12.33 7.34
C GLN A 199 -0.81 11.78 6.67
N ASP A 200 -0.19 10.73 7.23
CA ASP A 200 0.99 10.09 6.65
C ASP A 200 0.65 9.36 5.34
N ILE A 201 -0.51 8.69 5.31
CA ILE A 201 -1.05 8.08 4.08
C ILE A 201 -1.26 9.16 3.01
N TRP A 202 -1.91 10.27 3.37
CA TRP A 202 -2.19 11.38 2.45
C TRP A 202 -0.91 12.01 1.91
N TYR A 203 0.06 12.25 2.80
CA TYR A 203 1.38 12.77 2.39
C TYR A 203 2.07 11.88 1.34
N LYS A 204 2.09 10.55 1.57
CA LYS A 204 2.66 9.62 0.58
C LYS A 204 1.83 9.60 -0.70
N LEU A 205 0.49 9.67 -0.56
CA LEU A 205 -0.44 9.64 -1.68
C LEU A 205 -0.19 10.77 -2.67
N LEU A 206 0.14 11.99 -2.23
CA LEU A 206 0.38 13.14 -3.11
C LEU A 206 1.38 12.83 -4.24
N GLY A 207 2.48 12.16 -3.92
CA GLY A 207 3.42 11.70 -4.94
C GLY A 207 2.89 10.54 -5.78
N ASN A 208 2.28 9.55 -5.12
CA ASN A 208 1.82 8.34 -5.81
C ASN A 208 0.65 8.61 -6.76
N MET A 209 -0.30 9.48 -6.38
CA MET A 209 -1.46 9.79 -7.20
C MET A 209 -1.14 10.61 -8.46
N THR A 210 0.03 11.28 -8.48
CA THR A 210 0.47 12.10 -9.62
C THR A 210 1.51 11.39 -10.46
N ILE A 211 2.66 11.06 -9.89
CA ILE A 211 3.80 10.50 -10.64
C ILE A 211 3.51 9.07 -11.15
N ASN A 212 2.83 8.22 -10.37
CA ASN A 212 2.59 6.83 -10.79
C ASN A 212 1.69 6.74 -12.03
N PRO A 213 0.52 7.41 -12.10
CA PRO A 213 -0.30 7.38 -13.31
C PRO A 213 0.40 8.01 -14.51
N VAL A 214 1.09 9.14 -14.34
CA VAL A 214 1.83 9.79 -15.43
C VAL A 214 2.93 8.87 -15.95
N SER A 215 3.67 8.20 -15.05
CA SER A 215 4.71 7.24 -15.42
C SER A 215 4.14 6.05 -16.22
N ALA A 216 3.00 5.52 -15.82
CA ALA A 216 2.33 4.43 -16.55
C ALA A 216 1.84 4.87 -17.95
N LEU A 217 1.26 6.08 -18.06
CA LEU A 217 0.77 6.64 -19.30
C LEU A 217 1.89 6.94 -20.30
N THR A 218 2.99 7.55 -19.82
CA THR A 218 4.10 8.02 -20.66
C THR A 218 5.21 6.98 -20.85
N ARG A 219 5.21 5.91 -20.05
CA ARG A 219 6.31 4.92 -19.97
C ARG A 219 7.63 5.52 -19.48
N ALA A 220 7.61 6.71 -18.90
CA ALA A 220 8.77 7.44 -18.42
C ALA A 220 9.09 7.10 -16.95
N THR A 221 10.37 7.21 -16.61
CA THR A 221 10.85 7.16 -15.22
C THR A 221 10.53 8.48 -14.50
N ALA A 222 10.57 8.46 -13.17
CA ALA A 222 10.17 9.61 -12.37
C ALA A 222 11.01 10.87 -12.62
N ASP A 223 12.31 10.71 -12.87
CA ASP A 223 13.21 11.83 -13.23
C ASP A 223 12.81 12.50 -14.54
N CYS A 224 12.53 11.69 -15.59
CA CYS A 224 12.09 12.23 -16.89
C CYS A 224 10.77 13.01 -16.77
N ILE A 225 9.83 12.54 -15.93
CA ILE A 225 8.57 13.24 -15.67
C ILE A 225 8.82 14.59 -14.98
N LEU A 226 9.69 14.60 -13.98
CA LEU A 226 9.94 15.78 -13.16
C LEU A 226 10.88 16.79 -13.85
N ASP A 227 11.71 16.34 -14.79
CA ASP A 227 12.61 17.20 -15.58
C ASP A 227 11.89 17.86 -16.78
N ASP A 228 10.74 17.33 -17.23
CA ASP A 228 9.92 18.00 -18.24
C ASP A 228 9.05 19.10 -17.58
N PRO A 229 9.22 20.37 -17.95
CA PRO A 229 8.54 21.48 -17.26
C PRO A 229 7.02 21.45 -17.39
N LEU A 230 6.46 20.97 -18.50
CA LEU A 230 5.02 20.93 -18.72
C LEU A 230 4.39 19.76 -17.95
N VAL A 231 5.02 18.60 -17.96
CA VAL A 231 4.55 17.42 -17.21
C VAL A 231 4.68 17.64 -15.71
N ASN A 232 5.80 18.23 -15.26
CA ASN A 232 5.98 18.60 -13.84
C ASN A 232 4.91 19.61 -13.40
N GLN A 233 4.64 20.64 -14.21
CA GLN A 233 3.58 21.62 -13.92
C GLN A 233 2.21 20.95 -13.82
N PHE A 234 1.89 20.01 -14.72
CA PHE A 234 0.66 19.22 -14.63
C PHE A 234 0.58 18.44 -13.32
N CYS A 235 1.66 17.75 -12.93
CA CYS A 235 1.74 17.04 -11.65
C CYS A 235 1.55 18.00 -10.45
N CYS A 236 2.17 19.18 -10.48
CA CYS A 236 2.01 20.19 -9.43
C CYS A 236 0.56 20.67 -9.33
N ARG A 237 -0.14 20.89 -10.45
CA ARG A 237 -1.55 21.30 -10.45
C ARG A 237 -2.47 20.22 -9.85
N ALA A 238 -2.33 18.97 -10.28
CA ALA A 238 -3.09 17.86 -9.69
C ALA A 238 -2.78 17.67 -8.18
N MET A 239 -1.52 17.88 -7.78
CA MET A 239 -1.13 17.82 -6.37
C MET A 239 -1.71 18.97 -5.57
N SER A 240 -1.80 20.19 -6.13
CA SER A 240 -2.45 21.34 -5.47
C SER A 240 -3.92 21.08 -5.19
N GLU A 241 -4.67 20.51 -6.14
CA GLU A 241 -6.06 20.07 -5.91
C GLU A 241 -6.14 19.08 -4.75
N ALA A 242 -5.24 18.09 -4.70
CA ALA A 242 -5.21 17.11 -3.62
C ALA A 242 -4.81 17.71 -2.26
N LEU A 243 -3.94 18.73 -2.23
CA LEU A 243 -3.62 19.47 -1.00
C LEU A 243 -4.85 20.22 -0.46
N GLU A 244 -5.63 20.84 -1.32
CA GLU A 244 -6.88 21.51 -0.91
C GLU A 244 -7.91 20.52 -0.36
N ILE A 245 -8.03 19.33 -0.98
CA ILE A 245 -8.84 18.22 -0.45
C ILE A 245 -8.32 17.81 0.91
N GLY A 246 -7.01 17.56 1.03
CA GLY A 246 -6.35 17.17 2.28
C GLY A 246 -6.62 18.15 3.41
N ASN A 247 -6.53 19.46 3.14
CA ASN A 247 -6.85 20.50 4.11
C ASN A 247 -8.32 20.42 4.56
N ALA A 248 -9.24 20.18 3.62
CA ALA A 248 -10.67 20.10 3.93
C ALA A 248 -11.05 18.88 4.78
N ILE A 249 -10.30 17.78 4.67
CA ILE A 249 -10.53 16.54 5.43
C ILE A 249 -9.62 16.42 6.68
N GLY A 250 -8.82 17.45 7.00
CA GLY A 250 -7.94 17.45 8.18
C GLY A 250 -6.59 16.74 8.00
N CYS A 251 -6.24 16.32 6.78
CA CYS A 251 -4.94 15.75 6.44
C CYS A 251 -3.99 16.84 5.87
N VAL A 252 -3.63 17.80 6.72
CA VAL A 252 -2.84 18.97 6.32
C VAL A 252 -1.41 18.59 6.01
N VAL A 253 -0.95 18.93 4.80
CA VAL A 253 0.45 18.80 4.38
C VAL A 253 1.01 20.19 4.09
N THR A 254 2.13 20.53 4.71
CA THR A 254 2.72 21.88 4.64
C THR A 254 3.67 22.07 3.47
N GLN A 255 4.20 20.98 2.90
CA GLN A 255 5.05 21.05 1.72
C GLN A 255 4.26 21.49 0.49
N THR A 256 4.86 22.36 -0.32
CA THR A 256 4.33 22.70 -1.64
C THR A 256 4.50 21.52 -2.63
N PRO A 257 3.73 21.49 -3.74
CA PRO A 257 3.93 20.50 -4.80
C PRO A 257 5.37 20.49 -5.34
N GLU A 258 5.97 21.66 -5.52
CA GLU A 258 7.33 21.81 -6.01
C GLU A 258 8.35 21.21 -5.03
N GLU A 259 8.23 21.48 -3.75
CA GLU A 259 9.08 20.91 -2.70
C GLU A 259 8.92 19.38 -2.63
N ARG A 260 7.68 18.89 -2.78
CA ARG A 260 7.37 17.46 -2.79
C ARG A 260 7.99 16.78 -4.02
N ASN A 261 7.88 17.39 -5.20
CA ASN A 261 8.51 16.92 -6.44
C ASN A 261 10.04 16.96 -6.36
N ALA A 262 10.61 18.01 -5.78
CA ALA A 262 12.05 18.10 -5.55
C ALA A 262 12.56 16.98 -4.62
N THR A 263 11.75 16.58 -3.62
CA THR A 263 12.06 15.43 -2.75
C THR A 263 12.03 14.11 -3.55
N THR A 264 11.03 13.94 -4.40
CA THR A 264 10.93 12.76 -5.28
C THR A 264 12.08 12.72 -6.30
N ARG A 265 12.48 13.87 -6.84
CA ARG A 265 13.57 13.97 -7.82
C ARG A 265 14.92 13.48 -7.27
N LYS A 266 15.15 13.61 -5.95
CA LYS A 266 16.38 13.12 -5.30
C LYS A 266 16.48 11.58 -5.32
N LEU A 267 15.41 10.86 -5.56
CA LEU A 267 15.43 9.40 -5.70
C LEU A 267 16.02 8.94 -7.04
N GLY A 268 16.24 9.85 -7.99
CA GLY A 268 16.86 9.58 -9.30
C GLY A 268 15.92 8.92 -10.29
N ALA A 269 16.52 8.23 -11.26
CA ALA A 269 15.81 7.50 -12.30
C ALA A 269 15.24 6.19 -11.71
N PHE A 270 13.95 6.17 -11.41
CA PHE A 270 13.28 4.95 -10.98
C PHE A 270 11.96 4.75 -11.71
N LYS A 271 11.61 3.47 -11.93
CA LYS A 271 10.30 3.07 -12.41
C LYS A 271 9.33 3.04 -11.25
N THR A 272 8.20 3.74 -11.37
CA THR A 272 7.14 3.66 -10.38
C THR A 272 6.54 2.25 -10.32
N SER A 273 5.85 1.90 -9.22
CA SER A 273 5.16 0.61 -9.10
C SER A 273 4.12 0.42 -10.21
N MET A 274 3.40 1.50 -10.58
CA MET A 274 2.37 1.43 -11.63
C MET A 274 2.98 1.25 -13.03
N LEU A 275 4.16 1.84 -13.32
CA LEU A 275 4.90 1.56 -14.55
C LEU A 275 5.34 0.09 -14.61
N GLN A 276 5.88 -0.44 -13.51
CA GLN A 276 6.25 -1.85 -13.44
C GLN A 276 5.04 -2.78 -13.63
N ASP A 277 3.86 -2.37 -13.17
CA ASP A 277 2.64 -3.14 -13.35
C ASP A 277 2.19 -3.17 -14.80
N ILE A 278 2.17 -2.02 -15.46
CA ILE A 278 1.76 -1.94 -16.85
C ILE A 278 2.74 -2.69 -17.79
N GLU A 279 4.04 -2.63 -17.50
CA GLU A 279 5.05 -3.40 -18.25
C GLU A 279 4.91 -4.91 -18.07
N ALA A 280 4.41 -5.34 -16.91
CA ALA A 280 4.19 -6.74 -16.58
C ALA A 280 2.76 -7.23 -16.87
N GLY A 281 1.91 -6.42 -17.50
CA GLY A 281 0.51 -6.77 -17.78
C GLY A 281 -0.36 -6.98 -16.54
N ARG A 282 0.00 -6.38 -15.40
CA ARG A 282 -0.73 -6.51 -14.13
C ARG A 282 -1.78 -5.41 -13.96
N PRO A 283 -2.91 -5.70 -13.26
CA PRO A 283 -3.91 -4.69 -12.92
C PRO A 283 -3.30 -3.50 -12.17
N LEU A 284 -3.77 -2.29 -12.49
CA LEU A 284 -3.32 -1.05 -11.88
C LEU A 284 -4.10 -0.71 -10.61
N GLU A 285 -3.46 -0.07 -9.65
CA GLU A 285 -4.09 0.39 -8.39
C GLU A 285 -4.66 1.81 -8.53
N HIS A 286 -5.21 2.16 -9.69
CA HIS A 286 -5.65 3.52 -9.98
C HIS A 286 -6.82 3.97 -9.08
N GLU A 287 -7.73 3.05 -8.68
CA GLU A 287 -8.84 3.39 -7.78
C GLU A 287 -8.34 3.85 -6.41
N ALA A 288 -7.43 3.11 -5.79
CA ALA A 288 -6.90 3.43 -4.46
C ALA A 288 -5.94 4.63 -4.45
N LEU A 289 -5.35 4.99 -5.61
CA LEU A 289 -4.38 6.08 -5.69
C LEU A 289 -4.99 7.40 -6.17
N ILE A 290 -5.86 7.38 -7.17
CA ILE A 290 -6.42 8.61 -7.75
C ILE A 290 -7.94 8.59 -7.81
N GLY A 291 -8.58 7.45 -8.09
CA GLY A 291 -10.04 7.34 -8.12
C GLY A 291 -10.69 7.72 -6.79
N VAL A 292 -10.10 7.28 -5.68
CA VAL A 292 -10.55 7.63 -4.33
C VAL A 292 -10.42 9.12 -4.04
N VAL A 293 -9.38 9.80 -4.55
CA VAL A 293 -9.21 11.25 -4.36
C VAL A 293 -10.28 12.01 -5.13
N TYR A 294 -10.58 11.56 -6.35
CA TYR A 294 -11.69 12.08 -7.15
C TYR A 294 -13.04 11.88 -6.42
N GLU A 295 -13.30 10.69 -5.85
CA GLU A 295 -14.51 10.43 -5.06
C GLU A 295 -14.63 11.36 -3.84
N ILE A 296 -13.51 11.59 -3.13
CA ILE A 296 -13.48 12.50 -1.98
C ILE A 296 -13.79 13.94 -2.43
N ALA A 297 -13.22 14.39 -3.57
CA ALA A 297 -13.52 15.70 -4.13
C ALA A 297 -15.00 15.86 -4.45
N GLU A 298 -15.61 14.87 -5.10
CA GLU A 298 -17.05 14.85 -5.40
C GLU A 298 -17.91 14.97 -4.11
N LYS A 299 -17.56 14.19 -3.06
CA LYS A 299 -18.25 14.25 -1.76
C LYS A 299 -18.14 15.63 -1.08
N LEU A 300 -17.05 16.36 -1.34
CA LEU A 300 -16.82 17.72 -0.83
C LEU A 300 -17.41 18.81 -1.75
N GLY A 301 -17.95 18.44 -2.93
CA GLY A 301 -18.43 19.39 -3.94
C GLY A 301 -17.31 20.26 -4.50
N ARG A 302 -16.09 19.72 -4.65
CA ARG A 302 -14.92 20.43 -5.17
C ARG A 302 -14.63 20.03 -6.61
N ASP A 303 -14.39 21.02 -7.46
CA ASP A 303 -13.93 20.81 -8.82
C ASP A 303 -12.42 20.50 -8.82
N THR A 304 -12.03 19.42 -9.51
CA THR A 304 -10.66 18.93 -9.60
C THR A 304 -10.30 18.51 -11.02
N PRO A 305 -10.20 19.47 -11.95
CA PRO A 305 -10.03 19.20 -13.38
C PRO A 305 -8.75 18.40 -13.71
N TYR A 306 -7.66 18.65 -13.02
CA TYR A 306 -6.38 17.93 -13.24
C TYR A 306 -6.45 16.49 -12.72
N ILE A 307 -7.03 16.27 -11.54
CA ILE A 307 -7.25 14.92 -10.98
C ILE A 307 -8.23 14.15 -11.87
N ALA A 308 -9.35 14.77 -12.27
CA ALA A 308 -10.37 14.17 -13.13
C ALA A 308 -9.80 13.74 -14.48
N ALA A 309 -8.99 14.61 -15.12
CA ALA A 309 -8.32 14.29 -16.37
C ALA A 309 -7.36 13.12 -16.24
N LEU A 310 -6.48 13.15 -15.23
CA LEU A 310 -5.50 12.09 -14.98
C LEU A 310 -6.18 10.76 -14.63
N TYR A 311 -7.22 10.79 -13.80
CA TYR A 311 -8.01 9.60 -13.47
C TYR A 311 -8.71 9.02 -14.70
N GLY A 312 -9.31 9.85 -15.53
CA GLY A 312 -9.93 9.42 -16.80
C GLY A 312 -8.93 8.70 -17.71
N LEU A 313 -7.75 9.29 -17.89
CA LEU A 313 -6.69 8.73 -18.74
C LEU A 313 -6.15 7.41 -18.22
N ILE A 314 -5.82 7.31 -16.93
CA ILE A 314 -5.26 6.06 -16.37
C ILE A 314 -6.30 4.93 -16.33
N ARG A 315 -7.56 5.25 -16.05
CA ARG A 315 -8.66 4.29 -16.12
C ARG A 315 -8.87 3.76 -17.54
N GLN A 316 -8.71 4.61 -18.55
CA GLN A 316 -8.83 4.19 -19.95
C GLN A 316 -7.63 3.30 -20.35
N LEU A 317 -6.43 3.59 -19.88
CA LEU A 317 -5.25 2.75 -20.10
C LEU A 317 -5.44 1.35 -19.50
N ASP A 318 -5.91 1.24 -18.26
CA ASP A 318 -6.18 -0.04 -17.59
C ASP A 318 -7.21 -0.88 -18.35
N LYS A 319 -8.31 -0.25 -18.78
CA LYS A 319 -9.34 -0.93 -19.61
C LYS A 319 -8.79 -1.42 -20.95
N SER A 320 -7.93 -0.66 -21.60
CA SER A 320 -7.35 -1.06 -22.88
C SER A 320 -6.39 -2.23 -22.73
N GLN A 321 -5.63 -2.26 -21.64
CA GLN A 321 -4.73 -3.38 -21.32
C GLN A 321 -5.49 -4.69 -21.08
N GLN A 322 -6.61 -4.62 -20.33
CA GLN A 322 -7.44 -5.80 -20.07
C GLN A 322 -8.12 -6.39 -21.31
N ARG A 323 -8.28 -5.60 -22.38
CA ARG A 323 -8.83 -6.07 -23.67
C ARG A 323 -7.81 -6.78 -24.56
N THR A 324 -6.53 -6.54 -24.31
CA THR A 324 -5.42 -7.09 -25.11
C THR A 324 -4.74 -8.28 -24.43
N ALA A 325 -5.05 -8.58 -23.18
CA ALA A 325 -4.61 -9.74 -22.43
C ALA A 325 -5.60 -10.91 -22.54
#